data_a8ce773cecd0ec2d8b90364692fd75da
#
_entry.id   a8ce773cecd0ec2d8b90364692fd75da
#
_cell.length_a   1.000
_cell.length_b   1.000
_cell.length_c   1.000
_cell.angle_alpha   90.00
_cell.angle_beta   90.00
_cell.angle_gamma   90.00
#
_symmetry.space_group_name_H-M   'P 1'
#
loop_
_entity.id
_entity.type
_entity.pdbx_description
1 polymer ?
#
loop_
_entity_poly.entity_id
_entity_poly.type
_entity_poly.pdbx_seq_one_letter_code
_entity_poly.pdbx_strand_id
1 'polypeptide(L)'
;MKKLRLATLLALSLLSGLAQADRLDDIKKNGVLRVAAFDSNPPFGFIDPQTRQIAGLDVDYAKELADRLGVKLELVPTNPANRIPLLTANKVDVVLANFTITEERAKQVNFSIPYFASGQQFVARKGTLSSPEQLGSLRIGVDKGTTNEIVLREKYPSAKLVAYDDTPFAFTALRNGNVQAITQDGPKLVGLLANVPDRDKYEIPPFSISDDLIGAGLPKGEDRLTAFVNDSLRELEASGRAQAIYDTWFGPDSRTPLTRIFRIGDK
;
A
#
# COMPACT_ATOMS: atom_id res chain seq x y z
N MET A 1 53.32 -7.78 38.49
CA MET A 1 53.24 -7.75 37.03
C MET A 1 52.25 -8.79 36.43
N LYS A 2 51.85 -9.86 37.13
CA LYS A 2 50.87 -10.86 36.62
C LYS A 2 49.41 -10.42 36.71
N LYS A 3 49.04 -9.49 37.60
CA LYS A 3 47.64 -9.01 37.76
C LYS A 3 47.23 -7.94 36.72
N LEU A 4 48.17 -7.29 36.05
CA LEU A 4 47.87 -6.25 35.04
C LEU A 4 47.55 -6.85 33.65
N ARG A 5 48.03 -8.08 33.37
CA ARG A 5 47.77 -8.77 32.08
C ARG A 5 46.39 -9.44 32.00
N LEU A 6 45.76 -9.71 33.15
CA LEU A 6 44.44 -10.35 33.19
C LEU A 6 43.29 -9.34 32.95
N ALA A 7 43.48 -8.06 33.30
CA ALA A 7 42.48 -7.00 33.08
C ALA A 7 42.40 -6.59 31.62
N THR A 8 43.47 -6.71 30.84
CA THR A 8 43.50 -6.33 29.41
C THR A 8 42.81 -7.36 28.51
N LEU A 9 42.77 -8.64 28.91
CA LEU A 9 42.04 -9.68 28.15
C LEU A 9 40.51 -9.64 28.37
N LEU A 10 40.05 -9.12 29.52
CA LEU A 10 38.60 -9.01 29.79
C LEU A 10 37.96 -7.80 29.09
N ALA A 11 38.74 -6.78 28.73
CA ALA A 11 38.25 -5.59 28.04
C ALA A 11 38.09 -5.79 26.53
N LEU A 12 38.70 -6.81 25.92
CA LEU A 12 38.60 -7.09 24.48
C LEU A 12 37.38 -7.96 24.12
N SER A 13 36.71 -8.59 25.09
CA SER A 13 35.55 -9.45 24.85
C SER A 13 34.20 -8.72 24.89
N LEU A 14 34.16 -7.42 25.19
CA LEU A 14 32.93 -6.61 25.28
C LEU A 14 32.63 -5.82 24.01
N LEU A 15 33.46 -5.92 22.98
CA LEU A 15 33.22 -5.34 21.66
C LEU A 15 32.67 -6.36 20.64
N SER A 16 32.01 -7.41 21.11
CA SER A 16 31.08 -8.15 20.26
C SER A 16 29.92 -7.20 19.99
N GLY A 17 30.11 -6.30 19.02
CA GLY A 17 29.02 -5.48 18.49
C GLY A 17 27.86 -6.41 18.27
N LEU A 18 26.73 -6.08 18.83
CA LEU A 18 25.41 -6.62 18.46
C LEU A 18 25.32 -6.44 16.94
N ALA A 19 25.76 -7.46 16.19
CA ALA A 19 25.42 -7.57 14.79
C ALA A 19 23.90 -7.64 14.79
N GLN A 20 23.26 -6.50 14.65
CA GLN A 20 21.82 -6.44 14.45
C GLN A 20 21.59 -7.29 13.22
N ALA A 21 20.88 -8.40 13.38
CA ALA A 21 20.57 -9.28 12.26
C ALA A 21 19.86 -8.40 11.22
N ASP A 22 20.52 -8.26 10.05
CA ASP A 22 20.00 -7.46 8.94
C ASP A 22 18.84 -8.22 8.32
N ARG A 23 17.69 -7.60 8.22
CA ARG A 23 16.47 -8.21 7.69
C ARG A 23 16.67 -8.83 6.31
N LEU A 24 17.44 -8.18 5.45
CA LEU A 24 17.73 -8.69 4.10
C LEU A 24 18.51 -10.02 4.16
N ASP A 25 19.45 -10.16 5.08
CA ASP A 25 20.22 -11.40 5.27
C ASP A 25 19.33 -12.49 5.89
N ASP A 26 18.43 -12.14 6.81
CA ASP A 26 17.46 -13.07 7.38
C ASP A 26 16.50 -13.62 6.32
N ILE A 27 15.97 -12.77 5.44
CA ILE A 27 15.10 -13.17 4.32
C ILE A 27 15.83 -14.18 3.42
N LYS A 28 17.07 -13.87 3.02
CA LYS A 28 17.89 -14.77 2.18
C LYS A 28 18.19 -16.09 2.88
N LYS A 29 18.55 -16.06 4.14
CA LYS A 29 18.84 -17.25 4.95
C LYS A 29 17.61 -18.14 5.14
N ASN A 30 16.45 -17.54 5.40
CA ASN A 30 15.20 -18.26 5.61
C ASN A 30 14.56 -18.71 4.30
N GLY A 31 14.99 -18.16 3.16
CA GLY A 31 14.47 -18.48 1.83
C GLY A 31 13.03 -18.02 1.60
N VAL A 32 12.52 -17.01 2.36
CA VAL A 32 11.15 -16.53 2.28
C VAL A 32 11.10 -15.02 2.44
N LEU A 33 10.39 -14.34 1.54
CA LEU A 33 9.98 -12.94 1.66
C LEU A 33 8.50 -12.88 2.04
N ARG A 34 8.18 -12.34 3.22
CA ARG A 34 6.82 -12.17 3.70
C ARG A 34 6.31 -10.79 3.33
N VAL A 35 5.26 -10.72 2.51
CA VAL A 35 4.70 -9.45 2.03
C VAL A 35 3.24 -9.32 2.44
N ALA A 36 2.91 -8.25 3.16
CA ALA A 36 1.52 -7.90 3.37
C ALA A 36 0.92 -7.28 2.12
N ALA A 37 -0.19 -7.84 1.65
CA ALA A 37 -0.95 -7.36 0.50
C ALA A 37 -2.44 -7.37 0.79
N PHE A 38 -3.20 -6.51 0.12
CA PHE A 38 -4.65 -6.56 0.17
C PHE A 38 -5.19 -7.84 -0.50
N ASP A 39 -6.36 -8.28 -0.05
CA ASP A 39 -7.09 -9.43 -0.61
C ASP A 39 -8.51 -9.07 -1.09
N SER A 40 -8.91 -7.81 -0.96
CA SER A 40 -10.26 -7.30 -1.21
C SER A 40 -10.29 -5.98 -1.97
N ASN A 41 -9.14 -5.49 -2.46
CA ASN A 41 -8.99 -4.16 -3.09
C ASN A 41 -8.45 -4.23 -4.53
N PRO A 42 -9.28 -4.67 -5.52
CA PRO A 42 -8.86 -4.69 -6.91
C PRO A 42 -8.61 -3.27 -7.44
N PRO A 43 -7.65 -3.08 -8.36
CA PRO A 43 -6.76 -4.09 -8.92
C PRO A 43 -5.39 -4.18 -8.22
N PHE A 44 -5.22 -3.57 -7.03
CA PHE A 44 -3.94 -3.60 -6.29
C PHE A 44 -3.67 -4.94 -5.62
N GLY A 45 -4.64 -5.46 -4.86
CA GLY A 45 -4.55 -6.78 -4.23
C GLY A 45 -5.96 -7.31 -3.93
N PHE A 46 -6.30 -8.47 -4.47
CA PHE A 46 -7.61 -9.10 -4.30
C PHE A 46 -7.52 -10.61 -4.55
N ILE A 47 -8.49 -11.35 -4.02
CA ILE A 47 -8.62 -12.78 -4.33
C ILE A 47 -9.19 -12.92 -5.74
N ASP A 48 -8.38 -13.45 -6.66
CA ASP A 48 -8.81 -13.78 -8.00
C ASP A 48 -9.88 -14.89 -7.96
N PRO A 49 -11.07 -14.67 -8.53
CA PRO A 49 -12.17 -15.62 -8.43
C PRO A 49 -11.91 -16.94 -9.17
N GLN A 50 -11.01 -16.98 -10.14
CA GLN A 50 -10.69 -18.16 -10.93
C GLN A 50 -9.62 -19.01 -10.25
N THR A 51 -8.52 -18.36 -9.83
CA THR A 51 -7.37 -19.06 -9.23
C THR A 51 -7.49 -19.24 -7.72
N ARG A 52 -8.36 -18.47 -7.05
CA ARG A 52 -8.50 -18.39 -5.59
C ARG A 52 -7.22 -17.93 -4.87
N GLN A 53 -6.31 -17.34 -5.61
CA GLN A 53 -5.05 -16.77 -5.12
C GLN A 53 -5.16 -15.25 -5.01
N ILE A 54 -4.35 -14.65 -4.13
CA ILE A 54 -4.23 -13.19 -4.10
C ILE A 54 -3.46 -12.76 -5.35
N ALA A 55 -4.03 -11.83 -6.11
CA ALA A 55 -3.48 -11.25 -7.33
C ALA A 55 -3.65 -9.73 -7.32
N GLY A 56 -2.91 -9.02 -8.17
CA GLY A 56 -3.00 -7.56 -8.29
C GLY A 56 -1.66 -6.92 -8.57
N LEU A 57 -1.68 -5.63 -8.83
CA LEU A 57 -0.48 -4.84 -9.13
C LEU A 57 0.58 -4.98 -8.02
N ASP A 58 0.18 -4.83 -6.76
CA ASP A 58 1.08 -4.91 -5.61
C ASP A 58 1.67 -6.31 -5.45
N VAL A 59 0.87 -7.34 -5.78
CA VAL A 59 1.29 -8.74 -5.74
C VAL A 59 2.32 -9.04 -6.82
N ASP A 60 2.17 -8.45 -8.01
CA ASP A 60 3.14 -8.65 -9.08
C ASP A 60 4.48 -7.95 -8.76
N TYR A 61 4.46 -6.77 -8.14
CA TYR A 61 5.68 -6.18 -7.56
C TYR A 61 6.30 -7.07 -6.47
N ALA A 62 5.48 -7.66 -5.60
CA ALA A 62 5.97 -8.58 -4.56
C ALA A 62 6.68 -9.81 -5.16
N LYS A 63 6.14 -10.39 -6.24
CA LYS A 63 6.76 -11.50 -6.98
C LYS A 63 8.13 -11.10 -7.52
N GLU A 64 8.22 -9.94 -8.18
CA GLU A 64 9.48 -9.43 -8.72
C GLU A 64 10.55 -9.25 -7.63
N LEU A 65 10.18 -8.77 -6.44
CA LEU A 65 11.12 -8.67 -5.32
C LEU A 65 11.59 -10.04 -4.84
N ALA A 66 10.68 -11.02 -4.69
CA ALA A 66 11.02 -12.35 -4.25
C ALA A 66 11.91 -13.08 -5.27
N ASP A 67 11.59 -12.98 -6.56
CA ASP A 67 12.36 -13.58 -7.66
C ASP A 67 13.80 -13.01 -7.71
N ARG A 68 13.96 -11.70 -7.51
CA ARG A 68 15.29 -11.04 -7.44
C ARG A 68 16.11 -11.47 -6.23
N LEU A 69 15.47 -11.80 -5.13
CA LEU A 69 16.14 -12.38 -3.94
C LEU A 69 16.44 -13.87 -4.08
N GLY A 70 15.80 -14.55 -5.04
CA GLY A 70 15.87 -16.00 -5.18
C GLY A 70 15.18 -16.75 -4.04
N VAL A 71 14.10 -16.18 -3.47
CA VAL A 71 13.39 -16.73 -2.31
C VAL A 71 11.90 -16.94 -2.65
N LYS A 72 11.19 -17.70 -1.82
CA LYS A 72 9.74 -17.89 -1.93
C LYS A 72 9.01 -16.63 -1.48
N LEU A 73 7.94 -16.28 -2.18
CA LEU A 73 6.99 -15.27 -1.74
C LEU A 73 5.94 -15.89 -0.81
N GLU A 74 5.76 -15.28 0.35
CA GLU A 74 4.63 -15.55 1.25
C GLU A 74 3.77 -14.28 1.36
N LEU A 75 2.52 -14.37 0.89
CA LEU A 75 1.56 -13.26 0.99
C LEU A 75 0.77 -13.37 2.29
N VAL A 76 0.74 -12.25 3.03
CA VAL A 76 -0.03 -12.10 4.27
C VAL A 76 -1.18 -11.14 3.99
N PRO A 77 -2.44 -11.60 3.99
CA PRO A 77 -3.60 -10.75 3.80
C PRO A 77 -3.65 -9.63 4.84
N THR A 78 -4.01 -8.43 4.41
CA THR A 78 -4.08 -7.26 5.30
C THR A 78 -5.21 -6.30 4.92
N ASN A 79 -5.52 -5.40 5.83
CA ASN A 79 -6.37 -4.23 5.61
C ASN A 79 -5.59 -2.92 5.87
N PRO A 80 -6.15 -1.75 5.56
CA PRO A 80 -5.41 -0.50 5.71
C PRO A 80 -4.90 -0.21 7.13
N ALA A 81 -5.64 -0.56 8.16
CA ALA A 81 -5.27 -0.29 9.57
C ALA A 81 -4.10 -1.17 10.05
N ASN A 82 -3.93 -2.37 9.48
CA ASN A 82 -2.95 -3.35 9.94
C ASN A 82 -1.57 -3.21 9.26
N ARG A 83 -1.39 -2.36 8.25
CA ARG A 83 -0.14 -2.22 7.50
C ARG A 83 1.06 -1.90 8.41
N ILE A 84 0.97 -0.84 9.22
CA ILE A 84 2.04 -0.46 10.17
C ILE A 84 2.20 -1.50 11.28
N PRO A 85 1.15 -1.96 11.98
CA PRO A 85 1.26 -3.00 13.00
C PRO A 85 1.96 -4.28 12.54
N LEU A 86 1.72 -4.75 11.32
CA LEU A 86 2.39 -5.95 10.78
C LEU A 86 3.90 -5.75 10.63
N LEU A 87 4.34 -4.56 10.18
CA LEU A 87 5.77 -4.22 10.08
C LEU A 87 6.42 -4.09 11.46
N THR A 88 5.82 -3.30 12.35
CA THR A 88 6.39 -3.02 13.68
C THR A 88 6.42 -4.26 14.59
N ALA A 89 5.48 -5.19 14.38
CA ALA A 89 5.46 -6.49 15.06
C ALA A 89 6.30 -7.57 14.37
N ASN A 90 7.08 -7.23 13.34
CA ASN A 90 7.91 -8.17 12.57
C ASN A 90 7.16 -9.37 11.98
N LYS A 91 5.86 -9.20 11.66
CA LYS A 91 5.04 -10.25 11.05
C LYS A 91 5.28 -10.37 9.54
N VAL A 92 5.67 -9.27 8.91
CA VAL A 92 6.02 -9.18 7.49
C VAL A 92 7.33 -8.43 7.30
N ASP A 93 7.93 -8.60 6.15
CA ASP A 93 9.19 -7.95 5.78
C ASP A 93 8.93 -6.71 4.93
N VAL A 94 7.86 -6.72 4.13
CA VAL A 94 7.45 -5.61 3.26
C VAL A 94 5.92 -5.50 3.29
N VAL A 95 5.41 -4.28 3.15
CA VAL A 95 3.99 -3.99 2.86
C VAL A 95 3.90 -3.45 1.43
N LEU A 96 3.24 -4.18 0.55
CA LEU A 96 2.78 -3.75 -0.76
C LEU A 96 1.25 -3.83 -0.76
N ALA A 97 0.61 -2.73 -0.37
CA ALA A 97 -0.83 -2.65 -0.12
C ALA A 97 -1.33 -1.22 -0.29
N ASN A 98 -1.08 -0.64 -1.49
CA ASN A 98 -1.47 0.72 -1.84
C ASN A 98 -1.19 1.71 -0.70
N PHE A 99 0.09 1.80 -0.29
CA PHE A 99 0.49 2.44 0.96
C PHE A 99 1.05 3.85 0.70
N THR A 100 0.22 4.87 0.89
CA THR A 100 0.57 6.28 0.72
C THR A 100 1.73 6.66 1.63
N ILE A 101 2.78 7.24 1.04
CA ILE A 101 3.93 7.80 1.73
C ILE A 101 3.49 9.09 2.43
N THR A 102 3.68 9.18 3.75
CA THR A 102 3.47 10.41 4.52
C THR A 102 4.58 10.58 5.55
N GLU A 103 4.87 11.82 5.94
CA GLU A 103 5.85 12.12 6.98
C GLU A 103 5.49 11.43 8.31
N GLU A 104 4.21 11.39 8.67
CA GLU A 104 3.76 10.76 9.91
C GLU A 104 4.01 9.25 9.91
N ARG A 105 3.70 8.58 8.81
CA ARG A 105 4.01 7.15 8.65
C ARG A 105 5.50 6.87 8.60
N ALA A 106 6.28 7.77 7.96
CA ALA A 106 7.73 7.65 7.85
C ALA A 106 8.46 7.76 9.20
N LYS A 107 7.81 8.27 10.25
CA LYS A 107 8.35 8.20 11.62
C LYS A 107 8.35 6.77 12.17
N GLN A 108 7.42 5.92 11.74
CA GLN A 108 7.21 4.58 12.27
C GLN A 108 7.79 3.47 11.39
N VAL A 109 7.84 3.69 10.08
CA VAL A 109 8.32 2.72 9.08
C VAL A 109 9.24 3.40 8.07
N ASN A 110 10.03 2.63 7.34
CA ASN A 110 10.71 3.11 6.14
C ASN A 110 9.75 2.99 4.94
N PHE A 111 9.97 3.83 3.93
CA PHE A 111 9.31 3.70 2.62
C PHE A 111 10.34 3.53 1.51
N SER A 112 9.96 2.80 0.48
CA SER A 112 10.67 2.82 -0.78
C SER A 112 10.47 4.16 -1.52
N ILE A 113 11.20 4.36 -2.62
CA ILE A 113 10.77 5.32 -3.64
C ILE A 113 9.35 4.96 -4.10
N PRO A 114 8.54 5.94 -4.55
CA PRO A 114 7.20 5.66 -4.99
C PRO A 114 7.20 4.78 -6.25
N TYR A 115 6.25 3.82 -6.31
CA TYR A 115 6.03 2.97 -7.47
C TYR A 115 4.69 3.24 -8.16
N PHE A 116 3.84 4.05 -7.54
CA PHE A 116 2.54 4.45 -8.08
C PHE A 116 2.15 5.85 -7.58
N ALA A 117 1.30 6.54 -8.34
CA ALA A 117 0.72 7.82 -7.95
C ALA A 117 -0.79 7.77 -8.12
N SER A 118 -1.50 8.41 -7.20
CA SER A 118 -2.96 8.43 -7.16
C SER A 118 -3.47 9.73 -6.54
N GLY A 119 -4.77 9.82 -6.32
CA GLY A 119 -5.41 10.90 -5.59
C GLY A 119 -6.74 10.46 -5.01
N GLN A 120 -7.14 11.09 -3.93
CA GLN A 120 -8.38 10.80 -3.24
C GLN A 120 -9.59 11.24 -4.05
N GLN A 121 -10.43 10.29 -4.41
CA GLN A 121 -11.69 10.48 -5.12
C GLN A 121 -12.86 9.88 -4.35
N PHE A 122 -14.04 9.90 -4.96
CA PHE A 122 -15.28 9.49 -4.31
C PHE A 122 -16.11 8.60 -5.24
N VAL A 123 -16.90 7.71 -4.64
CA VAL A 123 -18.05 7.08 -5.31
C VAL A 123 -19.30 7.52 -4.61
N ALA A 124 -20.26 7.96 -5.39
CA ALA A 124 -21.60 8.33 -4.94
C ALA A 124 -22.65 7.79 -5.89
N ARG A 125 -23.94 7.87 -5.53
CA ARG A 125 -25.03 7.63 -6.50
C ARG A 125 -25.00 8.71 -7.58
N LYS A 126 -25.30 8.33 -8.80
CA LYS A 126 -25.27 9.24 -9.96
C LYS A 126 -26.04 10.53 -9.69
N GLY A 127 -25.41 11.67 -9.97
CA GLY A 127 -26.01 13.01 -9.82
C GLY A 127 -26.14 13.53 -8.40
N THR A 128 -25.56 12.82 -7.38
CA THR A 128 -25.70 13.24 -5.98
C THR A 128 -24.47 13.97 -5.42
N LEU A 129 -23.32 13.85 -6.09
CA LEU A 129 -22.08 14.51 -5.72
C LEU A 129 -21.37 15.01 -6.99
N SER A 130 -21.18 16.32 -7.12
CA SER A 130 -20.59 16.93 -8.30
C SER A 130 -19.39 17.83 -8.01
N SER A 131 -19.21 18.26 -6.76
CA SER A 131 -18.11 19.13 -6.39
C SER A 131 -17.64 18.92 -4.95
N PRO A 132 -16.38 19.28 -4.62
CA PRO A 132 -15.83 19.10 -3.29
C PRO A 132 -16.50 19.94 -2.20
N GLU A 133 -17.15 21.04 -2.53
CA GLU A 133 -17.88 21.90 -1.58
C GLU A 133 -19.04 21.17 -0.89
N GLN A 134 -19.61 20.17 -1.56
CA GLN A 134 -20.72 19.37 -1.01
C GLN A 134 -20.26 18.40 0.09
N LEU A 135 -18.96 18.04 0.14
CA LEU A 135 -18.45 17.00 1.04
C LEU A 135 -18.75 17.28 2.50
N GLY A 136 -18.67 18.56 2.93
CA GLY A 136 -18.92 18.95 4.32
C GLY A 136 -20.33 18.65 4.84
N SER A 137 -21.31 18.43 3.96
CA SER A 137 -22.70 18.15 4.34
C SER A 137 -23.05 16.65 4.32
N LEU A 138 -22.14 15.79 3.85
CA LEU A 138 -22.42 14.38 3.60
C LEU A 138 -22.01 13.48 4.77
N ARG A 139 -22.64 12.30 4.83
CA ARG A 139 -22.08 11.13 5.51
C ARG A 139 -21.23 10.36 4.51
N ILE A 140 -19.94 10.21 4.83
CA ILE A 140 -18.97 9.62 3.94
C ILE A 140 -18.38 8.37 4.60
N GLY A 141 -18.42 7.25 3.88
CA GLY A 141 -17.72 6.02 4.28
C GLY A 141 -16.24 6.15 3.99
N VAL A 142 -15.41 5.82 4.97
CA VAL A 142 -13.95 5.84 4.91
C VAL A 142 -13.39 4.53 5.42
N ASP A 143 -12.22 4.13 4.93
CA ASP A 143 -11.51 2.99 5.48
C ASP A 143 -10.62 3.46 6.63
N LYS A 144 -10.66 2.75 7.77
CA LYS A 144 -9.83 3.04 8.95
C LYS A 144 -8.34 3.01 8.62
N GLY A 145 -7.58 3.98 9.15
CA GLY A 145 -6.12 4.03 9.02
C GLY A 145 -5.63 4.47 7.63
N THR A 146 -6.51 5.06 6.82
CA THR A 146 -6.16 5.65 5.53
C THR A 146 -5.86 7.14 5.64
N THR A 147 -5.05 7.65 4.73
CA THR A 147 -4.87 9.09 4.51
C THR A 147 -6.18 9.76 4.10
N ASN A 148 -7.04 9.04 3.37
CA ASN A 148 -8.34 9.51 2.94
C ASN A 148 -9.26 9.88 4.13
N GLU A 149 -9.22 9.10 5.21
CA GLU A 149 -9.91 9.43 6.45
C GLU A 149 -9.33 10.69 7.10
N ILE A 150 -7.99 10.79 7.18
CA ILE A 150 -7.29 11.91 7.81
C ILE A 150 -7.57 13.21 7.06
N VAL A 151 -7.40 13.22 5.74
CA VAL A 151 -7.63 14.39 4.87
C VAL A 151 -9.07 14.92 5.01
N LEU A 152 -10.07 14.02 5.07
CA LEU A 152 -11.44 14.45 5.26
C LEU A 152 -11.70 15.06 6.64
N ARG A 153 -11.12 14.49 7.70
CA ARG A 153 -11.24 15.07 9.05
C ARG A 153 -10.64 16.47 9.15
N GLU A 154 -9.54 16.68 8.44
CA GLU A 154 -8.82 17.96 8.45
C GLU A 154 -9.47 19.02 7.56
N LYS A 155 -9.75 18.67 6.29
CA LYS A 155 -10.24 19.63 5.30
C LYS A 155 -11.77 19.82 5.33
N TYR A 156 -12.51 18.80 5.78
CA TYR A 156 -13.98 18.82 5.80
C TYR A 156 -14.54 18.41 7.17
N PRO A 157 -14.24 19.15 8.26
CA PRO A 157 -14.58 18.76 9.62
C PRO A 157 -16.09 18.69 9.89
N SER A 158 -16.92 19.27 9.05
CA SER A 158 -18.38 19.19 9.12
C SER A 158 -18.95 17.91 8.48
N ALA A 159 -18.15 17.17 7.67
CA ALA A 159 -18.57 15.89 7.10
C ALA A 159 -18.74 14.83 8.21
N LYS A 160 -19.76 14.00 8.07
CA LYS A 160 -20.01 12.90 9.01
C LYS A 160 -19.32 11.63 8.49
N LEU A 161 -18.13 11.33 9.03
CA LEU A 161 -17.37 10.17 8.61
C LEU A 161 -17.84 8.90 9.34
N VAL A 162 -18.03 7.84 8.58
CA VAL A 162 -18.33 6.48 9.09
C VAL A 162 -17.19 5.57 8.65
N ALA A 163 -16.41 5.08 9.63
CA ALA A 163 -15.22 4.29 9.38
C ALA A 163 -15.55 2.80 9.25
N TYR A 164 -15.04 2.17 8.21
CA TYR A 164 -15.15 0.74 7.92
C TYR A 164 -13.77 0.09 7.93
N ASP A 165 -13.74 -1.23 8.02
CA ASP A 165 -12.47 -1.97 8.02
C ASP A 165 -11.85 -2.05 6.63
N ASP A 166 -12.69 -1.98 5.56
CA ASP A 166 -12.24 -2.03 4.17
C ASP A 166 -13.28 -1.47 3.21
N THR A 167 -12.86 -1.10 2.00
CA THR A 167 -13.67 -0.46 0.94
C THR A 167 -14.94 -1.24 0.57
N PRO A 168 -14.96 -2.57 0.45
CA PRO A 168 -16.20 -3.32 0.18
C PRO A 168 -17.29 -3.12 1.22
N PHE A 169 -16.93 -2.97 2.51
CA PHE A 169 -17.90 -2.69 3.56
C PHE A 169 -18.46 -1.27 3.45
N ALA A 170 -17.58 -0.28 3.18
CA ALA A 170 -17.99 1.09 2.92
C ALA A 170 -18.94 1.16 1.71
N PHE A 171 -18.64 0.44 0.63
CA PHE A 171 -19.52 0.39 -0.55
C PHE A 171 -20.86 -0.28 -0.26
N THR A 172 -20.89 -1.32 0.54
CA THR A 172 -22.14 -1.94 0.99
C THR A 172 -23.00 -0.93 1.77
N ALA A 173 -22.38 -0.10 2.60
CA ALA A 173 -23.10 0.97 3.32
C ALA A 173 -23.64 2.04 2.37
N LEU A 174 -22.93 2.38 1.30
CA LEU A 174 -23.42 3.29 0.25
C LEU A 174 -24.62 2.68 -0.49
N ARG A 175 -24.56 1.40 -0.86
CA ARG A 175 -25.68 0.68 -1.48
C ARG A 175 -26.93 0.70 -0.63
N ASN A 176 -26.78 0.52 0.67
CA ASN A 176 -27.88 0.50 1.64
C ASN A 176 -28.34 1.90 2.08
N GLY A 177 -27.68 2.98 1.60
CA GLY A 177 -28.04 4.36 1.96
C GLY A 177 -27.60 4.79 3.36
N ASN A 178 -26.73 4.01 4.02
CA ASN A 178 -26.17 4.36 5.34
C ASN A 178 -25.15 5.49 5.25
N VAL A 179 -24.50 5.63 4.08
CA VAL A 179 -23.65 6.77 3.69
C VAL A 179 -24.06 7.28 2.31
N GLN A 180 -23.74 8.52 2.00
CA GLN A 180 -24.08 9.16 0.71
C GLN A 180 -22.94 9.10 -0.30
N ALA A 181 -21.71 8.96 0.18
CA ALA A 181 -20.53 8.73 -0.62
C ALA A 181 -19.56 7.82 0.12
N ILE A 182 -18.63 7.22 -0.60
CA ILE A 182 -17.42 6.62 -0.06
C ILE A 182 -16.21 7.25 -0.70
N THR A 183 -15.06 7.16 -0.06
CA THR A 183 -13.81 7.71 -0.58
C THR A 183 -12.70 6.69 -0.54
N GLN A 184 -11.88 6.72 -1.57
CA GLN A 184 -10.62 5.99 -1.71
C GLN A 184 -9.77 6.59 -2.84
N ASP A 185 -8.61 6.01 -3.10
CA ASP A 185 -7.82 6.34 -4.27
C ASP A 185 -8.58 6.00 -5.55
N GLY A 186 -8.54 6.90 -6.53
CA GLY A 186 -9.31 6.78 -7.76
C GLY A 186 -9.20 5.41 -8.45
N PRO A 187 -7.99 4.87 -8.69
CA PRO A 187 -7.81 3.55 -9.29
C PRO A 187 -8.49 2.40 -8.52
N LYS A 188 -8.53 2.46 -7.16
CA LYS A 188 -9.27 1.48 -6.34
C LYS A 188 -10.78 1.60 -6.56
N LEU A 189 -11.30 2.82 -6.66
CA LEU A 189 -12.73 3.04 -6.90
C LEU A 189 -13.15 2.57 -8.30
N VAL A 190 -12.29 2.78 -9.31
CA VAL A 190 -12.51 2.22 -10.65
C VAL A 190 -12.54 0.68 -10.60
N GLY A 191 -11.57 0.07 -9.90
CA GLY A 191 -11.53 -1.38 -9.69
C GLY A 191 -12.73 -1.93 -8.94
N LEU A 192 -13.19 -1.22 -7.91
CA LEU A 192 -14.41 -1.56 -7.19
C LEU A 192 -15.61 -1.58 -8.13
N LEU A 193 -15.86 -0.49 -8.85
CA LEU A 193 -17.02 -0.36 -9.73
C LEU A 193 -16.99 -1.32 -10.92
N ALA A 194 -15.81 -1.69 -11.43
CA ALA A 194 -15.66 -2.66 -12.50
C ALA A 194 -16.21 -4.06 -12.14
N ASN A 195 -16.34 -4.34 -10.83
CA ASN A 195 -16.83 -5.63 -10.31
C ASN A 195 -18.27 -5.55 -9.75
N VAL A 196 -18.94 -4.41 -9.91
CA VAL A 196 -20.32 -4.18 -9.41
C VAL A 196 -21.33 -4.37 -10.52
N PRO A 197 -22.32 -5.29 -10.39
CA PRO A 197 -23.32 -5.55 -11.43
C PRO A 197 -24.18 -4.32 -11.77
N ASP A 198 -24.53 -3.50 -10.77
CA ASP A 198 -25.37 -2.32 -10.90
C ASP A 198 -24.55 -1.01 -10.88
N ARG A 199 -23.32 -1.07 -11.44
CA ARG A 199 -22.36 0.06 -11.47
C ARG A 199 -22.95 1.34 -12.09
N ASP A 200 -23.89 1.21 -13.02
CA ASP A 200 -24.52 2.35 -13.72
C ASP A 200 -25.32 3.26 -12.78
N LYS A 201 -25.61 2.82 -11.55
CA LYS A 201 -26.25 3.64 -10.51
C LYS A 201 -25.27 4.56 -9.79
N TYR A 202 -23.95 4.36 -9.99
CA TYR A 202 -22.87 5.04 -9.27
C TYR A 202 -21.97 5.78 -10.25
N GLU A 203 -21.24 6.74 -9.73
CA GLU A 203 -20.23 7.48 -10.49
C GLU A 203 -19.04 7.85 -9.59
N ILE A 204 -17.91 8.08 -10.23
CA ILE A 204 -16.75 8.74 -9.65
C ILE A 204 -16.79 10.18 -10.19
N PRO A 205 -17.13 11.19 -9.35
CA PRO A 205 -17.11 12.57 -9.79
C PRO A 205 -15.71 12.99 -10.27
N PRO A 206 -15.60 13.89 -11.27
CA PRO A 206 -14.34 14.22 -11.92
C PRO A 206 -13.48 15.20 -11.12
N PHE A 207 -13.34 14.97 -9.81
CA PHE A 207 -12.43 15.74 -8.96
C PHE A 207 -11.65 14.82 -8.01
N SER A 208 -10.47 15.28 -7.63
CA SER A 208 -9.63 14.72 -6.57
C SER A 208 -9.35 15.79 -5.52
N ILE A 209 -9.14 15.38 -4.27
CA ILE A 209 -8.84 16.31 -3.17
C ILE A 209 -7.42 16.12 -2.60
N SER A 210 -6.64 15.19 -3.17
CA SER A 210 -5.22 14.99 -2.86
C SER A 210 -4.45 14.47 -4.07
N ASP A 211 -3.12 14.59 -4.00
CA ASP A 211 -2.15 13.93 -4.86
C ASP A 211 -1.27 13.05 -3.95
N ASP A 212 -1.33 11.75 -4.15
CA ASP A 212 -0.72 10.77 -3.27
C ASP A 212 0.36 9.95 -3.99
N LEU A 213 1.52 9.81 -3.37
CA LEU A 213 2.57 8.90 -3.80
C LEU A 213 2.51 7.61 -2.99
N ILE A 214 2.55 6.47 -3.68
CA ILE A 214 2.42 5.13 -3.10
C ILE A 214 3.78 4.45 -3.11
N GLY A 215 4.21 3.96 -1.97
CA GLY A 215 5.48 3.25 -1.79
C GLY A 215 5.31 1.93 -1.04
N ALA A 216 6.32 1.08 -1.14
CA ALA A 216 6.43 -0.10 -0.28
C ALA A 216 6.81 0.33 1.13
N GLY A 217 6.09 -0.17 2.14
CA GLY A 217 6.44 0.01 3.54
C GLY A 217 7.42 -1.06 4.00
N LEU A 218 8.42 -0.67 4.82
CA LEU A 218 9.45 -1.55 5.35
C LEU A 218 9.66 -1.28 6.85
N PRO A 219 10.18 -2.23 7.63
CA PRO A 219 10.49 -1.99 9.03
C PRO A 219 11.47 -0.81 9.17
N LYS A 220 11.30 -0.04 10.23
CA LYS A 220 12.13 1.14 10.49
C LYS A 220 13.59 0.73 10.75
N GLY A 221 14.53 1.44 10.10
CA GLY A 221 15.98 1.19 10.27
C GLY A 221 16.55 0.08 9.39
N GLU A 222 15.73 -0.58 8.57
CA GLU A 222 16.18 -1.62 7.62
C GLU A 222 16.64 -0.99 6.30
N ASP A 223 17.76 -0.26 6.34
CA ASP A 223 18.23 0.55 5.22
C ASP A 223 18.71 -0.30 4.03
N ARG A 224 19.33 -1.46 4.28
CA ARG A 224 19.78 -2.39 3.22
C ARG A 224 18.57 -3.00 2.49
N LEU A 225 17.54 -3.41 3.22
CA LEU A 225 16.29 -3.90 2.60
C LEU A 225 15.61 -2.78 1.81
N THR A 226 15.58 -1.56 2.36
CA THR A 226 15.02 -0.38 1.67
C THR A 226 15.79 -0.08 0.38
N ALA A 227 17.12 -0.11 0.42
CA ALA A 227 17.96 0.08 -0.76
C ALA A 227 17.71 -1.02 -1.82
N PHE A 228 17.65 -2.28 -1.41
CA PHE A 228 17.33 -3.40 -2.30
C PHE A 228 15.97 -3.20 -3.01
N VAL A 229 14.93 -2.82 -2.27
CA VAL A 229 13.60 -2.56 -2.86
C VAL A 229 13.66 -1.38 -3.84
N ASN A 230 14.34 -0.29 -3.48
CA ASN A 230 14.50 0.87 -4.35
C ASN A 230 15.23 0.54 -5.65
N ASP A 231 16.32 -0.20 -5.57
CA ASP A 231 17.10 -0.59 -6.75
C ASP A 231 16.29 -1.55 -7.63
N SER A 232 15.57 -2.50 -7.03
CA SER A 232 14.66 -3.38 -7.75
C SER A 232 13.58 -2.59 -8.50
N LEU A 233 12.95 -1.62 -7.87
CA LEU A 233 11.93 -0.78 -8.50
C LEU A 233 12.49 0.04 -9.68
N ARG A 234 13.69 0.62 -9.54
CA ARG A 234 14.36 1.35 -10.64
C ARG A 234 14.68 0.44 -11.83
N GLU A 235 15.16 -0.77 -11.55
CA GLU A 235 15.47 -1.75 -12.60
C GLU A 235 14.20 -2.25 -13.32
N LEU A 236 13.09 -2.44 -12.60
CA LEU A 236 11.81 -2.79 -13.20
C LEU A 236 11.31 -1.68 -14.14
N GLU A 237 11.51 -0.42 -13.77
CA GLU A 237 11.19 0.71 -14.66
C GLU A 237 12.13 0.75 -15.88
N ALA A 238 13.43 0.67 -15.67
CA ALA A 238 14.42 0.74 -16.72
C ALA A 238 14.31 -0.40 -17.76
N SER A 239 13.94 -1.60 -17.32
CA SER A 239 13.72 -2.76 -18.18
C SER A 239 12.36 -2.78 -18.90
N GLY A 240 11.45 -1.86 -18.59
CA GLY A 240 10.07 -1.86 -19.08
C GLY A 240 9.14 -2.86 -18.36
N ARG A 241 9.64 -3.62 -17.38
CA ARG A 241 8.84 -4.58 -16.64
C ARG A 241 7.75 -3.89 -15.80
N ALA A 242 8.04 -2.72 -15.22
CA ALA A 242 7.05 -1.92 -14.49
C ALA A 242 5.90 -1.48 -15.41
N GLN A 243 6.19 -1.14 -16.69
CA GLN A 243 5.14 -0.85 -17.67
C GLN A 243 4.30 -2.08 -17.97
N ALA A 244 4.92 -3.24 -18.16
CA ALA A 244 4.19 -4.48 -18.43
C ALA A 244 3.27 -4.88 -17.26
N ILE A 245 3.72 -4.72 -16.01
CA ILE A 245 2.89 -4.93 -14.81
C ILE A 245 1.72 -3.94 -14.81
N TYR A 246 1.99 -2.64 -15.06
CA TYR A 246 0.94 -1.63 -15.16
C TYR A 246 -0.11 -1.98 -16.22
N ASP A 247 0.33 -2.37 -17.42
CA ASP A 247 -0.57 -2.70 -18.53
C ASP A 247 -1.44 -3.93 -18.25
N THR A 248 -0.95 -4.88 -17.45
CA THR A 248 -1.75 -6.02 -17.00
C THR A 248 -3.00 -5.56 -16.25
N TRP A 249 -2.86 -4.55 -15.39
CA TRP A 249 -3.92 -4.13 -14.47
C TRP A 249 -4.67 -2.88 -14.94
N PHE A 250 -4.00 -1.99 -15.68
CA PHE A 250 -4.51 -0.69 -16.09
C PHE A 250 -4.35 -0.41 -17.59
N GLY A 251 -3.83 -1.35 -18.37
CA GLY A 251 -3.69 -1.20 -19.81
C GLY A 251 -5.04 -1.14 -20.54
N PRO A 252 -5.03 -0.82 -21.83
CA PRO A 252 -6.27 -0.63 -22.62
C PRO A 252 -7.22 -1.83 -22.61
N ASP A 253 -6.68 -3.04 -22.53
CA ASP A 253 -7.44 -4.29 -22.55
C ASP A 253 -7.81 -4.78 -21.13
N SER A 254 -7.41 -4.05 -20.09
CA SER A 254 -7.75 -4.39 -18.71
C SER A 254 -9.21 -4.03 -18.38
N ARG A 255 -9.71 -4.55 -17.26
CA ARG A 255 -11.05 -4.16 -16.74
C ARG A 255 -11.10 -2.73 -16.18
N THR A 256 -9.95 -2.13 -15.95
CA THR A 256 -9.78 -0.82 -15.29
C THR A 256 -8.78 0.05 -16.05
N PRO A 257 -9.01 0.34 -17.35
CA PRO A 257 -8.04 1.06 -18.15
C PRO A 257 -7.80 2.47 -17.62
N LEU A 258 -6.53 2.80 -17.40
CA LEU A 258 -6.07 4.12 -16.96
C LEU A 258 -4.77 4.49 -17.69
N THR A 259 -4.61 5.76 -18.02
CA THR A 259 -3.34 6.27 -18.55
C THR A 259 -2.30 6.30 -17.42
N ARG A 260 -1.11 5.76 -17.67
CA ARG A 260 0.00 5.83 -16.74
C ARG A 260 0.58 7.24 -16.73
N ILE A 261 0.39 7.95 -15.63
CA ILE A 261 0.85 9.34 -15.43
C ILE A 261 2.10 9.46 -14.57
N PHE A 262 2.63 8.32 -14.08
CA PHE A 262 3.75 8.25 -13.16
C PHE A 262 4.78 7.22 -13.64
N ARG A 263 6.08 7.54 -13.50
CA ARG A 263 7.19 6.61 -13.72
C ARG A 263 7.99 6.49 -12.43
N ILE A 264 8.47 5.29 -12.15
CA ILE A 264 9.26 5.02 -10.95
C ILE A 264 10.60 5.77 -11.04
N GLY A 265 10.88 6.58 -10.02
CA GLY A 265 12.09 7.40 -9.97
C GLY A 265 11.93 8.83 -10.51
N ASP A 266 10.77 9.19 -11.06
CA ASP A 266 10.44 10.59 -11.32
C ASP A 266 10.33 11.35 -9.98
N LYS A 267 10.77 12.63 -9.99
CA LYS A 267 10.77 13.50 -8.80
C LYS A 267 9.44 14.22 -8.67
#